data_b299a32946a0f5a816682cc83d4b2524
#
_entry.id   b299a32946a0f5a816682cc83d4b2524
#
_cell.length_a   1.000
_cell.length_b   1.000
_cell.length_c   1.000
_cell.angle_alpha   90.00
_cell.angle_beta   90.00
_cell.angle_gamma   90.00
#
_symmetry.space_group_name_H-M   'P 1'
#
loop_
_entity.id
_entity.type
_entity.pdbx_description
1 polymer ?
#
loop_
_entity_poly.entity_id
_entity_poly.type
_entity_poly.pdbx_seq_one_letter_code
_entity_poly.pdbx_strand_id
1 'polypeptide(L)' 'MKNILDKMASRGVEALSDRELLALLTDDEQLAEVVLSAYDGSLARIGDQPEARLRMVGGLGLKRARMLLAAAEF' A
#
# COMPACT_ATOMS: atom_id res chain seq x y z
N MET A 1 0.80 13.60 -0.31
CA MET A 1 -0.32 12.99 0.45
C MET A 1 -1.59 13.83 0.42
N LYS A 2 -1.47 15.14 0.45
CA LYS A 2 -2.63 16.03 0.42
C LYS A 2 -3.53 15.80 -0.80
N ASN A 3 -2.94 15.60 -1.98
CA ASN A 3 -3.72 15.36 -3.20
C ASN A 3 -4.54 14.08 -3.13
N ILE A 4 -4.02 13.06 -2.50
CA ILE A 4 -4.71 11.78 -2.34
C ILE A 4 -5.90 11.95 -1.39
N LEU A 5 -5.71 12.65 -0.28
CA LEU A 5 -6.79 12.92 0.67
C LEU A 5 -7.89 13.78 0.06
N ASP A 6 -7.52 14.80 -0.72
CA ASP A 6 -8.47 15.66 -1.41
C ASP A 6 -9.28 14.87 -2.44
N LYS A 7 -8.63 13.99 -3.19
CA LYS A 7 -9.28 13.13 -4.18
C LYS A 7 -10.26 12.18 -3.51
N MET A 8 -9.87 11.59 -2.38
CA MET A 8 -10.73 10.69 -1.62
C MET A 8 -11.97 11.43 -1.09
N ALA A 9 -11.79 12.65 -0.58
CA ALA A 9 -12.89 13.45 -0.06
C ALA A 9 -13.89 13.84 -1.14
N SER A 10 -13.42 14.15 -2.36
CA SER A 10 -14.29 14.62 -3.44
C SER A 10 -14.86 13.52 -4.32
N ARG A 11 -14.17 12.37 -4.45
CA ARG A 11 -14.56 11.31 -5.39
C ARG A 11 -14.80 9.95 -4.74
N GLY A 12 -14.47 9.80 -3.47
CA GLY A 12 -14.60 8.54 -2.76
C GLY A 12 -13.38 7.64 -2.90
N VAL A 13 -13.30 6.62 -2.07
CA VAL A 13 -12.16 5.70 -2.02
C VAL A 13 -12.00 4.90 -3.31
N GLU A 14 -13.09 4.64 -4.03
CA GLU A 14 -13.06 3.88 -5.29
C GLU A 14 -12.27 4.59 -6.39
N ALA A 15 -12.11 5.90 -6.28
CA ALA A 15 -11.36 6.67 -7.26
C ALA A 15 -9.84 6.54 -7.09
N LEU A 16 -9.37 5.97 -5.98
CA LEU A 16 -7.94 5.83 -5.71
C LEU A 16 -7.35 4.63 -6.42
N SER A 17 -6.16 4.81 -7.00
CA SER A 17 -5.39 3.71 -7.56
C SER A 17 -4.77 2.86 -6.45
N ASP A 18 -4.26 1.68 -6.78
CA ASP A 18 -3.54 0.82 -5.83
C ASP A 18 -2.36 1.56 -5.20
N ARG A 19 -1.62 2.33 -6.00
CA ARG A 19 -0.51 3.13 -5.50
C ARG A 19 -0.99 4.18 -4.50
N GLU A 20 -2.08 4.85 -4.80
CA GLU A 20 -2.64 5.88 -3.92
C GLU A 20 -3.17 5.26 -2.63
N LEU A 21 -3.85 4.12 -2.71
CA LEU A 21 -4.32 3.38 -1.53
C LEU A 21 -3.15 2.95 -0.65
N LEU A 22 -2.09 2.44 -1.27
CA LEU A 22 -0.92 1.99 -0.53
C LEU A 22 -0.18 3.16 0.12
N ALA A 23 -0.08 4.29 -0.58
CA ALA A 23 0.52 5.51 -0.03
C ALA A 23 -0.27 6.00 1.19
N LEU A 24 -1.58 5.93 1.13
CA LEU A 24 -2.44 6.33 2.25
C LEU A 24 -2.27 5.39 3.45
N LEU A 25 -2.26 4.08 3.19
CA LEU A 25 -2.10 3.07 4.25
C LEU A 25 -0.75 3.14 4.95
N THR A 26 0.31 3.40 4.20
CA THR A 26 1.67 3.46 4.76
C THR A 26 2.07 4.87 5.19
N ASP A 27 1.29 5.86 4.80
CA ASP A 27 1.61 7.28 4.98
C ASP A 27 2.96 7.66 4.36
N ASP A 28 3.29 7.03 3.22
CA ASP A 28 4.57 7.23 2.55
C ASP A 28 4.46 6.91 1.06
N GLU A 29 4.46 7.95 0.22
CA GLU A 29 4.32 7.80 -1.23
C GLU A 29 5.51 7.09 -1.87
N GLN A 30 6.72 7.35 -1.37
CA GLN A 30 7.92 6.69 -1.90
C GLN A 30 7.93 5.20 -1.57
N LEU A 31 7.52 4.86 -0.37
CA LEU A 31 7.41 3.46 0.04
C LEU A 31 6.37 2.73 -0.80
N ALA A 32 5.26 3.38 -1.12
CA ALA A 32 4.24 2.81 -1.99
C ALA A 32 4.82 2.46 -3.36
N GLU A 33 5.64 3.34 -3.94
CA GLU A 33 6.30 3.07 -5.22
C GLU A 33 7.22 1.84 -5.13
N VAL A 34 8.03 1.77 -4.08
CA VAL A 34 8.97 0.66 -3.87
C VAL A 34 8.22 -0.67 -3.72
N VAL A 35 7.18 -0.68 -2.90
CA VAL A 35 6.41 -1.89 -2.64
C VAL A 35 5.68 -2.37 -3.89
N LEU A 36 5.00 -1.48 -4.60
CA LEU A 36 4.29 -1.86 -5.81
C LEU A 36 5.24 -2.35 -6.90
N SER A 37 6.40 -1.73 -7.06
CA SER A 37 7.40 -2.16 -8.02
C SER A 37 7.87 -3.60 -7.75
N ALA A 38 7.94 -3.99 -6.47
CA ALA A 38 8.34 -5.34 -6.09
C ALA A 38 7.26 -6.39 -6.40
N TYR A 39 6.00 -5.98 -6.58
CA TYR A 39 4.87 -6.90 -6.79
C TYR A 39 4.05 -6.57 -8.04
N ASP A 40 4.71 -6.13 -9.09
CA ASP A 40 4.13 -5.88 -10.42
C ASP A 40 2.96 -4.87 -10.41
N GLY A 41 2.98 -3.93 -9.48
CA GLY A 41 1.96 -2.89 -9.41
C GLY A 41 0.61 -3.36 -8.88
N SER A 42 0.53 -4.55 -8.27
CA SER A 42 -0.73 -5.12 -7.82
C SER A 42 -0.82 -5.22 -6.30
N LEU A 43 -1.79 -4.52 -5.71
CA LEU A 43 -2.08 -4.60 -4.28
C LEU A 43 -2.56 -6.02 -3.90
N ALA A 44 -3.28 -6.68 -4.79
CA ALA A 44 -3.76 -8.05 -4.56
C ALA A 44 -2.60 -9.03 -4.39
N ARG A 45 -1.52 -8.86 -5.14
CA ARG A 45 -0.34 -9.72 -5.02
C ARG A 45 0.36 -9.53 -3.68
N ILE A 46 0.33 -8.33 -3.13
CA ILE A 46 0.90 -8.05 -1.82
C ILE A 46 0.18 -8.88 -0.74
N GLY A 47 -1.14 -8.97 -0.84
CA GLY A 47 -1.95 -9.73 0.12
C GLY A 47 -1.67 -11.22 0.15
N ASP A 48 -1.13 -11.76 -0.94
CA ASP A 48 -0.78 -13.19 -1.04
C ASP A 48 0.62 -13.51 -0.50
N GLN A 49 1.39 -12.52 -0.09
CA GLN A 49 2.77 -12.71 0.33
C GLN A 49 2.88 -13.08 1.82
N PRO A 50 3.82 -13.98 2.18
CA PRO A 50 4.11 -14.19 3.60
C PRO A 50 4.71 -12.95 4.24
N GLU A 51 4.43 -12.75 5.51
CA GLU A 51 4.94 -11.60 6.27
C GLU A 51 6.45 -11.44 6.15
N ALA A 52 7.19 -12.54 6.22
CA ALA A 52 8.65 -12.51 6.14
C ALA A 52 9.14 -11.91 4.83
N ARG A 53 8.45 -12.17 3.72
CA ARG A 53 8.79 -11.59 2.42
C ARG A 53 8.52 -10.10 2.37
N LEU A 54 7.38 -9.68 2.88
CA LEU A 54 7.03 -8.26 2.90
C LEU A 54 8.03 -7.46 3.73
N ARG A 55 8.51 -8.02 4.83
CA ARG A 55 9.51 -7.36 5.69
C ARG A 55 10.84 -7.13 4.99
N MET A 56 11.13 -7.92 3.95
CA MET A 56 12.38 -7.77 3.19
C MET A 56 12.33 -6.62 2.20
N VAL A 57 11.16 -6.07 1.92
CA VAL A 57 11.06 -4.88 1.08
C VAL A 57 11.63 -3.70 1.84
N GLY A 58 12.60 -3.01 1.23
CA GLY A 58 13.32 -1.92 1.89
C GLY A 58 12.40 -0.85 2.45
N GLY A 59 12.54 -0.56 3.74
CA GLY A 59 11.78 0.49 4.41
C GLY A 59 10.40 0.10 4.90
N LEU A 60 9.91 -1.11 4.59
CA LEU A 60 8.55 -1.50 4.96
C LEU A 60 8.40 -1.77 6.46
N GLY A 61 9.26 -2.63 7.02
CA GLY A 61 9.22 -2.96 8.44
C GLY A 61 8.04 -3.87 8.82
N LEU A 62 8.09 -4.38 10.05
CA LEU A 62 7.11 -5.35 10.55
C LEU A 62 5.69 -4.78 10.67
N LYS A 63 5.58 -3.60 11.25
CA LYS A 63 4.25 -2.99 11.49
C LYS A 63 3.51 -2.73 10.18
N ARG A 64 4.22 -2.16 9.19
CA ARG A 64 3.61 -1.87 7.89
C ARG A 64 3.29 -3.14 7.10
N ALA A 65 4.15 -4.16 7.19
CA ALA A 65 3.88 -5.45 6.56
C ALA A 65 2.60 -6.07 7.10
N ARG A 66 2.43 -6.08 8.41
CA ARG A 66 1.22 -6.61 9.05
C ARG A 66 -0.01 -5.78 8.71
N MET A 67 0.13 -4.46 8.65
CA MET A 67 -0.95 -3.57 8.27
C MET A 67 -1.43 -3.84 6.85
N LEU A 68 -0.51 -4.06 5.92
CA LEU A 68 -0.86 -4.36 4.53
C LEU A 68 -1.56 -5.71 4.41
N LEU A 69 -1.10 -6.72 5.12
CA LEU A 69 -1.74 -8.03 5.13
C LEU A 69 -3.14 -7.95 5.72
N ALA A 70 -3.31 -7.20 6.80
CA ALA A 70 -4.62 -7.01 7.41
C ALA A 70 -5.57 -6.26 6.46
N ALA A 71 -5.08 -5.23 5.79
CA ALA A 71 -5.87 -4.45 4.83
C ALA A 71 -6.32 -5.32 3.65
N ALA A 72 -5.48 -6.24 3.19
CA ALA A 72 -5.79 -7.12 2.07
C ALA A 72 -6.91 -8.11 2.38
N GLU A 73 -7.14 -8.40 3.66
CA GLU A 73 -8.25 -9.29 4.07
C GLU A 73 -9.61 -8.62 3.99
N PHE A 74 -9.66 -7.31 3.99
CA PHE A 74 -10.91 -6.59 3.82
C PHE A 74 -11.38 -6.65 2.37
#